data_775bb9c46e587290ad8fea5204c30a57
#
_entry.id   775bb9c46e587290ad8fea5204c30a57
#
_cell.length_a   1.000
_cell.length_b   1.000
_cell.length_c   1.000
_cell.angle_alpha   90.00
_cell.angle_beta   90.00
_cell.angle_gamma   90.00
#
_symmetry.space_group_name_H-M   'P 1'
#
loop_
_entity.id
_entity.type
_entity.pdbx_description
1 polymer ?
#
loop_
_entity_poly.entity_id
_entity_poly.type
_entity_poly.pdbx_seq_one_letter_code
_entity_poly.pdbx_strand_id
1 'polypeptide(L)'
;EMYIVAEALVEKVMAVGKIEHYSIVETHPGNFYENMLAQHPFLPKTSRLVLADYVTMDSGTGCVHTAPGFGADDYQTCRRYGMEMVVPVDDQGRHTDYAGKYAGMKTDESNPVILADMKESGALFASEEIVHSYPHCWRCKGPIIFRATPQWFCSVESFKEQAVAACDDVRWVPGWGIDRMKSMIRERNDWCISRQRKWGLPIPVFYCKDCGKPICTDETIDAISKLFAAEGSNAWFAKEAEEILPEGFACPHCGAKAGFTKETDTLDGWFDSGSTHAA
;
A
#
# COMPACT_ATOMS: atom_id res chain seq x y z
N GLU A 1 20.12 -29.72 13.71
CA GLU A 1 19.59 -28.52 13.04
C GLU A 1 20.06 -27.26 13.76
N MET A 2 20.20 -26.15 13.05
CA MET A 2 20.58 -24.86 13.62
C MET A 2 19.48 -23.84 13.33
N TYR A 3 19.16 -23.03 14.36
CA TYR A 3 18.14 -21.98 14.27
C TYR A 3 18.74 -20.63 14.66
N ILE A 4 18.34 -19.57 13.99
CA ILE A 4 18.71 -18.19 14.34
C ILE A 4 17.52 -17.57 15.08
N VAL A 5 17.75 -17.22 16.34
CA VAL A 5 16.74 -16.61 17.21
C VAL A 5 17.40 -15.53 18.07
N ALA A 6 16.62 -14.55 18.54
CA ALA A 6 17.16 -13.59 19.50
C ALA A 6 17.52 -14.28 20.83
N GLU A 7 18.68 -13.94 21.39
CA GLU A 7 19.20 -14.57 22.61
C GLU A 7 18.19 -14.55 23.75
N ALA A 8 17.52 -13.42 23.98
CA ALA A 8 16.49 -13.27 25.01
C ALA A 8 15.24 -14.14 24.81
N LEU A 9 15.04 -14.70 23.62
CA LEU A 9 13.86 -15.48 23.25
C LEU A 9 14.16 -16.98 23.11
N VAL A 10 15.41 -17.41 23.25
CA VAL A 10 15.84 -18.81 23.05
C VAL A 10 15.00 -19.78 23.86
N GLU A 11 14.88 -19.57 25.17
CA GLU A 11 14.14 -20.47 26.06
C GLU A 11 12.67 -20.59 25.67
N LYS A 12 12.03 -19.45 25.35
CA LYS A 12 10.64 -19.41 24.92
C LYS A 12 10.42 -20.15 23.59
N VAL A 13 11.29 -19.89 22.61
CA VAL A 13 11.20 -20.53 21.28
C VAL A 13 11.42 -22.04 21.39
N MET A 14 12.41 -22.49 22.16
CA MET A 14 12.68 -23.92 22.37
C MET A 14 11.52 -24.60 23.09
N ALA A 15 10.89 -23.95 24.06
CA ALA A 15 9.70 -24.47 24.75
C ALA A 15 8.52 -24.65 23.78
N VAL A 16 8.24 -23.68 22.92
CA VAL A 16 7.20 -23.78 21.87
C VAL A 16 7.51 -24.91 20.89
N GLY A 17 8.77 -25.05 20.49
CA GLY A 17 9.24 -26.16 19.65
C GLY A 17 9.31 -27.51 20.37
N LYS A 18 9.05 -27.58 21.68
CA LYS A 18 9.16 -28.79 22.52
C LYS A 18 10.56 -29.41 22.47
N ILE A 19 11.59 -28.56 22.40
CA ILE A 19 13.00 -28.95 22.38
C ILE A 19 13.56 -28.81 23.79
N GLU A 20 13.83 -29.93 24.45
CA GLU A 20 14.34 -29.96 25.83
C GLU A 20 15.88 -29.81 25.91
N HIS A 21 16.59 -30.23 24.86
CA HIS A 21 18.04 -30.20 24.83
C HIS A 21 18.54 -29.39 23.64
N TYR A 22 19.21 -28.29 23.92
CA TYR A 22 19.82 -27.42 22.92
C TYR A 22 21.12 -26.80 23.46
N SER A 23 21.92 -26.26 22.60
CA SER A 23 23.10 -25.48 22.96
C SER A 23 23.19 -24.23 22.07
N ILE A 24 23.64 -23.12 22.65
CA ILE A 24 23.98 -21.93 21.88
C ILE A 24 25.35 -22.15 21.25
N VAL A 25 25.42 -22.16 19.93
CA VAL A 25 26.65 -22.41 19.18
C VAL A 25 27.46 -21.13 19.01
N GLU A 26 26.78 -20.05 18.63
CA GLU A 26 27.38 -18.74 18.38
C GLU A 26 26.38 -17.64 18.74
N THR A 27 26.89 -16.45 19.08
CA THR A 27 26.09 -15.25 19.32
C THR A 27 26.66 -14.09 18.52
N HIS A 28 25.82 -13.44 17.73
CA HIS A 28 26.20 -12.30 16.90
C HIS A 28 25.19 -11.15 17.08
N PRO A 29 25.62 -9.90 16.93
CA PRO A 29 24.68 -8.78 16.85
C PRO A 29 23.83 -8.87 15.58
N GLY A 30 22.59 -8.36 15.61
CA GLY A 30 21.64 -8.48 14.50
C GLY A 30 22.16 -7.94 13.16
N ASN A 31 22.98 -6.89 13.18
CA ASN A 31 23.60 -6.33 11.97
C ASN A 31 24.63 -7.27 11.28
N PHE A 32 25.09 -8.30 11.98
CA PHE A 32 25.92 -9.34 11.35
C PHE A 32 25.19 -10.06 10.22
N TYR A 33 23.87 -10.22 10.35
CA TYR A 33 23.03 -10.92 9.38
C TYR A 33 22.50 -9.99 8.27
N GLU A 34 22.74 -8.69 8.34
CA GLU A 34 22.23 -7.73 7.36
C GLU A 34 22.73 -8.06 5.95
N ASN A 35 21.81 -8.05 4.99
CA ASN A 35 22.03 -8.39 3.58
C ASN A 35 22.33 -9.87 3.28
N MET A 36 22.34 -10.76 4.25
CA MET A 36 22.36 -12.19 3.97
C MET A 36 21.07 -12.61 3.26
N LEU A 37 21.14 -13.69 2.50
CA LEU A 37 20.03 -14.24 1.73
C LEU A 37 19.55 -15.55 2.36
N ALA A 38 18.26 -15.62 2.63
CA ALA A 38 17.58 -16.84 3.07
C ALA A 38 16.76 -17.42 1.91
N GLN A 39 16.76 -18.75 1.76
CA GLN A 39 15.90 -19.42 0.81
C GLN A 39 14.44 -19.36 1.29
N HIS A 40 13.53 -18.99 0.40
CA HIS A 40 12.10 -19.02 0.70
C HIS A 40 11.63 -20.48 0.89
N PRO A 41 10.78 -20.80 1.90
CA PRO A 41 10.46 -22.19 2.25
C PRO A 41 9.74 -22.98 1.16
N PHE A 42 9.01 -22.35 0.25
CA PHE A 42 8.24 -23.04 -0.79
C PHE A 42 8.22 -22.35 -2.15
N LEU A 43 8.75 -21.15 -2.28
CA LEU A 43 8.90 -20.48 -3.57
C LEU A 43 10.36 -20.49 -4.03
N PRO A 44 10.64 -20.59 -5.35
CA PRO A 44 11.99 -20.60 -5.88
C PRO A 44 12.61 -19.20 -5.88
N LYS A 45 12.66 -18.57 -4.73
CA LYS A 45 13.23 -17.23 -4.54
C LYS A 45 14.00 -17.12 -3.24
N THR A 46 14.85 -16.11 -3.13
CA THR A 46 15.54 -15.76 -1.91
C THR A 46 14.90 -14.54 -1.23
N SER A 47 14.99 -14.49 0.08
CA SER A 47 14.59 -13.35 0.91
C SER A 47 15.84 -12.72 1.52
N ARG A 48 15.98 -11.41 1.41
CA ARG A 48 17.10 -10.66 1.98
C ARG A 48 16.81 -10.32 3.44
N LEU A 49 17.76 -10.54 4.34
CA LEU A 49 17.69 -10.12 5.71
C LEU A 49 17.96 -8.62 5.81
N VAL A 50 17.08 -7.90 6.48
CA VAL A 50 17.13 -6.44 6.65
C VAL A 50 16.93 -6.09 8.12
N LEU A 51 17.39 -4.91 8.52
CA LEU A 51 17.22 -4.41 9.89
C LEU A 51 16.00 -3.50 9.98
N ALA A 52 15.24 -3.64 11.07
CA ALA A 52 14.09 -2.81 11.34
C ALA A 52 13.88 -2.58 12.84
N ASP A 53 13.55 -1.34 13.21
CA ASP A 53 13.42 -0.93 14.60
C ASP A 53 12.17 -1.51 15.31
N TYR A 54 11.19 -1.98 14.52
CA TYR A 54 9.98 -2.63 15.06
C TYR A 54 10.19 -4.11 15.44
N VAL A 55 11.35 -4.68 15.15
CA VAL A 55 11.69 -6.03 15.57
C VAL A 55 12.22 -5.99 17.01
N THR A 56 11.44 -6.54 17.94
CA THR A 56 11.73 -6.50 19.37
C THR A 56 12.20 -7.85 19.90
N MET A 57 12.71 -7.86 21.14
CA MET A 57 13.18 -9.06 21.82
C MET A 57 12.22 -9.52 22.94
N ASP A 58 10.95 -9.11 22.89
CA ASP A 58 9.93 -9.46 23.89
C ASP A 58 8.91 -10.48 23.37
N SER A 59 8.84 -10.65 22.05
CA SER A 59 7.91 -11.59 21.41
C SER A 59 8.49 -12.24 20.16
N GLY A 60 7.89 -13.38 19.74
CA GLY A 60 8.29 -14.10 18.54
C GLY A 60 9.66 -14.77 18.65
N THR A 61 10.47 -14.61 17.61
CA THR A 61 11.80 -15.23 17.47
C THR A 61 12.95 -14.22 17.37
N GLY A 62 12.63 -12.91 17.25
CA GLY A 62 13.60 -11.87 16.89
C GLY A 62 13.85 -11.78 15.38
N CYS A 63 13.19 -12.63 14.58
CA CYS A 63 13.16 -12.57 13.11
C CYS A 63 11.70 -12.45 12.65
N VAL A 64 11.41 -11.43 11.86
CA VAL A 64 10.05 -11.12 11.37
C VAL A 64 10.02 -11.22 9.85
N HIS A 65 9.00 -11.87 9.30
CA HIS A 65 8.74 -11.81 7.87
C HIS A 65 8.23 -10.42 7.50
N THR A 66 8.88 -9.76 6.56
CA THR A 66 8.57 -8.41 6.11
C THR A 66 7.96 -8.44 4.71
N ALA A 67 6.72 -7.94 4.58
CA ALA A 67 5.97 -7.94 3.34
C ALA A 67 5.57 -6.50 2.95
N PRO A 68 6.27 -5.85 2.00
CA PRO A 68 6.13 -4.42 1.71
C PRO A 68 4.73 -4.02 1.25
N GLY A 69 3.99 -4.94 0.66
CA GLY A 69 2.63 -4.71 0.20
C GLY A 69 1.53 -4.84 1.27
N PHE A 70 1.88 -5.23 2.51
CA PHE A 70 0.89 -5.64 3.52
C PHE A 70 1.07 -5.00 4.90
N GLY A 71 2.01 -4.06 5.04
CA GLY A 71 2.24 -3.30 6.26
C GLY A 71 2.93 -1.98 5.98
N ALA A 72 2.58 -0.93 6.73
CA ALA A 72 3.18 0.40 6.56
C ALA A 72 4.66 0.40 6.97
N ASP A 73 4.99 -0.24 8.09
CA ASP A 73 6.36 -0.36 8.57
C ASP A 73 7.21 -1.23 7.65
N ASP A 74 6.62 -2.33 7.14
CA ASP A 74 7.22 -3.21 6.14
C ASP A 74 7.56 -2.44 4.86
N TYR A 75 6.60 -1.62 4.39
CA TYR A 75 6.79 -0.75 3.22
C TYR A 75 7.96 0.21 3.42
N GLN A 76 8.02 0.92 4.54
CA GLN A 76 9.09 1.88 4.82
C GLN A 76 10.46 1.19 4.88
N THR A 77 10.52 0.03 5.54
CA THR A 77 11.74 -0.78 5.60
C THR A 77 12.18 -1.23 4.22
N CYS A 78 11.30 -1.83 3.44
CA CYS A 78 11.64 -2.30 2.09
C CYS A 78 12.05 -1.15 1.16
N ARG A 79 11.39 0.02 1.26
CA ARG A 79 11.76 1.22 0.51
C ARG A 79 13.17 1.70 0.86
N ARG A 80 13.55 1.69 2.14
CA ARG A 80 14.90 2.06 2.61
C ARG A 80 15.98 1.18 2.00
N TYR A 81 15.71 -0.12 1.81
CA TYR A 81 16.62 -1.08 1.20
C TYR A 81 16.48 -1.21 -0.32
N GLY A 82 15.65 -0.39 -0.98
CA GLY A 82 15.43 -0.44 -2.42
C GLY A 82 14.81 -1.76 -2.92
N MET A 83 14.02 -2.42 -2.07
CA MET A 83 13.37 -3.69 -2.41
C MET A 83 12.10 -3.44 -3.22
N GLU A 84 11.79 -4.37 -4.13
CA GLU A 84 10.59 -4.33 -4.96
C GLU A 84 9.31 -4.50 -4.12
N MET A 85 8.29 -3.74 -4.49
CA MET A 85 6.94 -3.88 -3.94
C MET A 85 6.24 -5.06 -4.60
N VAL A 86 6.08 -6.14 -3.87
CA VAL A 86 5.36 -7.33 -4.34
C VAL A 86 4.01 -7.42 -3.65
N VAL A 87 2.93 -7.48 -4.45
CA VAL A 87 1.54 -7.60 -3.97
C VAL A 87 0.88 -8.82 -4.62
N PRO A 88 1.09 -10.03 -4.08
CA PRO A 88 0.56 -11.26 -4.66
C PRO A 88 -0.91 -11.53 -4.31
N VAL A 89 -1.70 -10.50 -4.05
CA VAL A 89 -3.13 -10.59 -3.73
C VAL A 89 -3.89 -9.55 -4.55
N ASP A 90 -4.94 -9.98 -5.23
CA ASP A 90 -5.80 -9.15 -6.07
C ASP A 90 -6.85 -8.33 -5.27
N ASP A 91 -7.69 -7.58 -5.98
CA ASP A 91 -8.74 -6.74 -5.39
C ASP A 91 -9.87 -7.54 -4.72
N GLN A 92 -9.95 -8.85 -4.96
CA GLN A 92 -10.93 -9.75 -4.35
C GLN A 92 -10.36 -10.50 -3.13
N GLY A 93 -9.12 -10.21 -2.74
CA GLY A 93 -8.41 -10.88 -1.66
C GLY A 93 -7.94 -12.29 -2.03
N ARG A 94 -7.75 -12.57 -3.34
CA ARG A 94 -7.27 -13.85 -3.85
C ARG A 94 -5.81 -13.74 -4.22
N HIS A 95 -5.07 -14.82 -4.00
CA HIS A 95 -3.71 -14.93 -4.47
C HIS A 95 -3.64 -14.88 -6.00
N THR A 96 -2.70 -14.07 -6.51
CA THR A 96 -2.38 -14.01 -7.95
C THR A 96 -1.46 -15.17 -8.36
N ASP A 97 -1.19 -15.30 -9.67
CA ASP A 97 -0.29 -16.34 -10.20
C ASP A 97 1.12 -16.29 -9.60
N TYR A 98 1.52 -15.15 -9.04
CA TYR A 98 2.78 -15.01 -8.30
C TYR A 98 2.89 -15.96 -7.09
N ALA A 99 1.77 -16.34 -6.50
CA ALA A 99 1.73 -17.27 -5.37
C ALA A 99 1.81 -18.76 -5.79
N GLY A 100 2.00 -19.05 -7.09
CA GLY A 100 2.15 -20.41 -7.60
C GLY A 100 0.93 -21.28 -7.32
N LYS A 101 1.11 -22.40 -6.64
CA LYS A 101 0.02 -23.39 -6.37
C LYS A 101 -1.13 -22.83 -5.52
N TYR A 102 -0.96 -21.68 -4.86
CA TYR A 102 -2.01 -21.02 -4.07
C TYR A 102 -2.82 -20.00 -4.88
N ALA A 103 -2.48 -19.79 -6.17
CA ALA A 103 -3.18 -18.85 -7.04
C ALA A 103 -4.69 -19.11 -7.08
N GLY A 104 -5.49 -18.05 -7.03
CA GLY A 104 -6.95 -18.09 -7.01
C GLY A 104 -7.59 -18.39 -5.64
N MET A 105 -6.84 -18.89 -4.66
CA MET A 105 -7.35 -19.10 -3.29
C MET A 105 -7.46 -17.74 -2.57
N LYS A 106 -8.48 -17.60 -1.72
CA LYS A 106 -8.52 -16.46 -0.80
C LYS A 106 -7.46 -16.58 0.28
N THR A 107 -7.05 -15.46 0.84
CA THR A 107 -5.98 -15.40 1.85
C THR A 107 -6.30 -16.23 3.10
N ASP A 108 -7.55 -16.20 3.58
CA ASP A 108 -8.01 -17.01 4.71
C ASP A 108 -8.10 -18.49 4.39
N GLU A 109 -8.55 -18.85 3.18
CA GLU A 109 -8.63 -20.23 2.69
C GLU A 109 -7.25 -20.87 2.50
N SER A 110 -6.25 -20.07 2.13
CA SER A 110 -4.88 -20.55 1.88
C SER A 110 -4.07 -20.82 3.16
N ASN A 111 -4.37 -20.13 4.27
CA ASN A 111 -3.61 -20.26 5.51
C ASN A 111 -3.44 -21.71 6.00
N PRO A 112 -4.50 -22.53 6.16
CA PRO A 112 -4.34 -23.90 6.61
C PRO A 112 -3.59 -24.78 5.58
N VAL A 113 -3.71 -24.48 4.28
CA VAL A 113 -3.00 -25.21 3.23
C VAL A 113 -1.51 -24.91 3.28
N ILE A 114 -1.13 -23.63 3.42
CA ILE A 114 0.27 -23.22 3.55
C ILE A 114 0.91 -23.83 4.79
N LEU A 115 0.21 -23.84 5.93
CA LEU A 115 0.72 -24.45 7.16
C LEU A 115 0.94 -25.96 7.00
N ALA A 116 0.04 -26.66 6.31
CA ALA A 116 0.19 -28.09 6.04
C ALA A 116 1.42 -28.37 5.14
N ASP A 117 1.58 -27.58 4.08
CA ASP A 117 2.73 -27.68 3.17
C ASP A 117 4.07 -27.37 3.88
N MET A 118 4.10 -26.37 4.72
CA MET A 118 5.28 -26.05 5.52
C MET A 118 5.64 -27.14 6.51
N LYS A 119 4.63 -27.80 7.08
CA LYS A 119 4.82 -28.95 7.97
C LYS A 119 5.36 -30.17 7.20
N GLU A 120 4.81 -30.45 6.04
CA GLU A 120 5.22 -31.55 5.19
C GLU A 120 6.65 -31.37 4.69
N SER A 121 7.03 -30.16 4.28
CA SER A 121 8.39 -29.82 3.82
C SER A 121 9.42 -29.70 4.96
N GLY A 122 9.01 -29.75 6.22
CA GLY A 122 9.88 -29.51 7.37
C GLY A 122 10.30 -28.05 7.57
N ALA A 123 9.68 -27.13 6.87
CA ALA A 123 9.97 -25.69 6.99
C ALA A 123 9.26 -25.02 8.18
N LEU A 124 8.24 -25.68 8.77
CA LEU A 124 7.54 -25.20 9.95
C LEU A 124 8.21 -25.70 11.22
N PHE A 125 8.82 -24.80 11.97
CA PHE A 125 9.42 -25.13 13.27
C PHE A 125 8.34 -25.46 14.33
N ALA A 126 7.41 -24.55 14.55
CA ALA A 126 6.29 -24.72 15.46
C ALA A 126 5.14 -23.74 15.12
N SER A 127 3.96 -23.99 15.63
CA SER A 127 2.82 -23.07 15.56
C SER A 127 2.04 -23.08 16.87
N GLU A 128 1.53 -21.94 17.28
CA GLU A 128 0.64 -21.80 18.43
C GLU A 128 -0.52 -20.87 18.09
N GLU A 129 -1.65 -21.09 18.74
CA GLU A 129 -2.82 -20.21 18.60
C GLU A 129 -2.68 -19.03 19.57
N ILE A 130 -2.88 -17.82 19.05
CA ILE A 130 -2.89 -16.61 19.85
C ILE A 130 -4.21 -15.87 19.71
N VAL A 131 -4.61 -15.15 20.74
CA VAL A 131 -5.76 -14.25 20.73
C VAL A 131 -5.26 -12.82 20.75
N HIS A 132 -5.62 -12.04 19.74
CA HIS A 132 -5.24 -10.64 19.63
C HIS A 132 -6.34 -9.80 19.01
N SER A 133 -6.26 -8.48 19.14
CA SER A 133 -7.16 -7.55 18.43
C SER A 133 -6.88 -7.58 16.94
N TYR A 134 -7.92 -7.75 16.13
CA TYR A 134 -7.81 -7.75 14.68
C TYR A 134 -8.77 -6.73 14.05
N PRO A 135 -8.36 -5.96 13.05
CA PRO A 135 -9.23 -4.96 12.43
C PRO A 135 -10.33 -5.64 11.59
N HIS A 136 -11.55 -5.15 11.77
CA HIS A 136 -12.73 -5.59 11.05
C HIS A 136 -13.39 -4.43 10.31
N CYS A 137 -14.01 -4.73 9.16
CA CYS A 137 -14.80 -3.76 8.42
C CYS A 137 -15.95 -3.22 9.28
N TRP A 138 -16.05 -1.91 9.42
CA TRP A 138 -17.11 -1.29 10.21
C TRP A 138 -18.52 -1.58 9.67
N ARG A 139 -18.66 -1.85 8.36
CA ARG A 139 -19.93 -2.12 7.68
C ARG A 139 -20.34 -3.59 7.72
N CYS A 140 -19.53 -4.49 7.15
CA CYS A 140 -19.87 -5.91 7.05
C CYS A 140 -19.33 -6.77 8.20
N LYS A 141 -18.52 -6.19 9.11
CA LYS A 141 -17.89 -6.87 10.25
C LYS A 141 -16.91 -7.99 9.89
N GLY A 142 -16.66 -8.23 8.61
CA GLY A 142 -15.63 -9.19 8.17
C GLY A 142 -14.22 -8.69 8.48
N PRO A 143 -13.24 -9.61 8.65
CA PRO A 143 -11.84 -9.23 8.81
C PRO A 143 -11.34 -8.52 7.56
N ILE A 144 -10.41 -7.58 7.75
CA ILE A 144 -9.77 -6.85 6.66
C ILE A 144 -8.30 -7.25 6.54
N ILE A 145 -7.72 -7.05 5.36
CA ILE A 145 -6.28 -7.15 5.14
C ILE A 145 -5.72 -5.78 4.76
N PHE A 146 -4.47 -5.53 5.12
CA PHE A 146 -3.71 -4.42 4.55
C PHE A 146 -3.17 -4.85 3.20
N ARG A 147 -3.30 -3.99 2.19
CA ARG A 147 -2.80 -4.24 0.84
C ARG A 147 -2.41 -2.93 0.18
N ALA A 148 -1.19 -2.85 -0.32
CA ALA A 148 -0.77 -1.71 -1.11
C ALA A 148 -1.51 -1.70 -2.45
N THR A 149 -2.03 -0.55 -2.81
CA THR A 149 -2.68 -0.30 -4.10
C THR A 149 -2.17 0.99 -4.70
N PRO A 150 -2.06 1.11 -6.03
CA PRO A 150 -1.81 2.39 -6.68
C PRO A 150 -2.91 3.38 -6.32
N GLN A 151 -2.53 4.57 -5.92
CA GLN A 151 -3.46 5.64 -5.54
C GLN A 151 -2.92 6.99 -6.00
N TRP A 152 -3.82 7.95 -6.21
CA TRP A 152 -3.45 9.32 -6.47
C TRP A 152 -3.32 10.10 -5.17
N PHE A 153 -2.18 10.77 -5.01
CA PHE A 153 -1.89 11.59 -3.84
C PHE A 153 -1.65 13.04 -4.27
N CYS A 154 -2.25 13.96 -3.53
CA CYS A 154 -1.89 15.36 -3.56
C CYS A 154 -0.82 15.61 -2.48
N SER A 155 0.37 16.03 -2.90
CA SER A 155 1.41 16.41 -1.94
C SER A 155 1.05 17.72 -1.28
N VAL A 156 0.97 17.70 0.05
CA VAL A 156 0.66 18.91 0.85
C VAL A 156 1.92 19.58 1.39
N GLU A 157 3.06 18.92 1.34
CA GLU A 157 4.32 19.42 1.90
C GLU A 157 4.76 20.74 1.26
N SER A 158 4.57 20.88 -0.06
CA SER A 158 5.02 22.05 -0.83
C SER A 158 4.33 23.36 -0.45
N PHE A 159 3.12 23.33 0.11
CA PHE A 159 2.34 24.51 0.49
C PHE A 159 2.02 24.60 1.99
N LYS A 160 2.46 23.64 2.78
CA LYS A 160 2.16 23.51 4.20
C LYS A 160 2.48 24.76 5.00
N GLU A 161 3.68 25.30 4.84
CA GLU A 161 4.11 26.51 5.53
C GLU A 161 3.33 27.75 5.07
N GLN A 162 2.98 27.85 3.80
CA GLN A 162 2.12 28.94 3.30
C GLN A 162 0.71 28.86 3.90
N ALA A 163 0.14 27.66 4.00
CA ALA A 163 -1.16 27.45 4.63
C ALA A 163 -1.13 27.77 6.13
N VAL A 164 -0.05 27.43 6.84
CA VAL A 164 0.16 27.80 8.24
C VAL A 164 0.23 29.32 8.41
N ALA A 165 0.98 30.00 7.54
CA ALA A 165 1.09 31.47 7.57
C ALA A 165 -0.26 32.15 7.28
N ALA A 166 -1.04 31.65 6.31
CA ALA A 166 -2.36 32.18 5.98
C ALA A 166 -3.36 32.10 7.14
N CYS A 167 -3.14 31.24 8.13
CA CYS A 167 -3.98 31.21 9.34
C CYS A 167 -3.90 32.50 10.14
N ASP A 168 -2.83 33.27 10.04
CA ASP A 168 -2.66 34.54 10.75
C ASP A 168 -3.53 35.67 10.16
N ASP A 169 -3.93 35.55 8.90
CA ASP A 169 -4.80 36.52 8.22
C ASP A 169 -6.28 36.29 8.50
N VAL A 170 -6.64 35.21 9.21
CA VAL A 170 -8.03 34.84 9.52
C VAL A 170 -8.42 35.30 10.91
N ARG A 171 -9.58 35.91 11.04
CA ARG A 171 -10.18 36.22 12.35
C ARG A 171 -10.78 34.96 12.96
N TRP A 172 -10.20 34.47 14.04
CA TRP A 172 -10.64 33.27 14.74
C TRP A 172 -11.61 33.56 15.86
N VAL A 173 -12.73 32.82 15.88
CA VAL A 173 -13.71 32.85 16.96
C VAL A 173 -14.13 31.41 17.27
N PRO A 174 -13.72 30.85 18.40
CA PRO A 174 -12.83 31.39 19.45
C PRO A 174 -11.38 31.51 19.01
N GLY A 175 -10.60 32.37 19.70
CA GLY A 175 -9.23 32.67 19.33
C GLY A 175 -8.26 31.47 19.33
N TRP A 176 -8.48 30.45 20.17
CA TRP A 176 -7.67 29.22 20.20
C TRP A 176 -7.77 28.36 18.92
N GLY A 177 -8.77 28.64 18.08
CA GLY A 177 -8.94 27.92 16.81
C GLY A 177 -7.71 27.97 15.89
N ILE A 178 -6.96 29.08 15.95
CA ILE A 178 -5.74 29.23 15.15
C ILE A 178 -4.67 28.19 15.48
N ASP A 179 -4.42 27.93 16.77
CA ASP A 179 -3.37 26.99 17.19
C ASP A 179 -3.74 25.56 16.76
N ARG A 180 -5.01 25.20 16.91
CA ARG A 180 -5.49 23.91 16.48
C ARG A 180 -5.39 23.73 14.96
N MET A 181 -5.79 24.74 14.18
CA MET A 181 -5.68 24.67 12.71
C MET A 181 -4.24 24.54 12.27
N LYS A 182 -3.33 25.35 12.81
CA LYS A 182 -1.91 25.28 12.52
C LYS A 182 -1.30 23.90 12.85
N SER A 183 -1.67 23.30 13.99
CA SER A 183 -1.23 21.94 14.33
C SER A 183 -1.75 20.91 13.34
N MET A 184 -3.03 20.96 12.98
CA MET A 184 -3.63 20.06 12.01
C MET A 184 -2.96 20.16 10.64
N ILE A 185 -2.58 21.35 10.19
CA ILE A 185 -1.88 21.54 8.91
C ILE A 185 -0.46 20.96 8.98
N ARG A 186 0.28 21.21 10.06
CA ARG A 186 1.65 20.72 10.22
C ARG A 186 1.73 19.19 10.29
N GLU A 187 0.75 18.56 10.94
CA GLU A 187 0.68 17.10 11.09
C GLU A 187 0.08 16.40 9.86
N ARG A 188 -0.42 17.16 8.88
CA ARG A 188 -1.07 16.59 7.70
C ARG A 188 -0.07 15.84 6.83
N ASN A 189 -0.36 14.58 6.55
CA ASN A 189 0.33 13.81 5.51
C ASN A 189 -0.23 14.13 4.12
N ASP A 190 0.45 13.67 3.07
CA ASP A 190 -0.06 13.73 1.70
C ASP A 190 -1.49 13.19 1.63
N TRP A 191 -2.31 13.84 0.83
CA TRP A 191 -3.73 13.53 0.74
C TRP A 191 -4.00 12.53 -0.39
N CYS A 192 -4.45 11.32 -0.04
CA CYS A 192 -4.98 10.38 -1.02
C CYS A 192 -6.29 10.90 -1.57
N ILE A 193 -6.29 11.35 -2.81
CA ILE A 193 -7.47 11.96 -3.48
C ILE A 193 -8.29 10.96 -4.27
N SER A 194 -7.78 9.76 -4.55
CA SER A 194 -8.51 8.73 -5.29
C SER A 194 -9.43 7.90 -4.41
N ARG A 195 -10.59 7.55 -4.94
CA ARG A 195 -11.58 6.67 -4.32
C ARG A 195 -12.13 5.68 -5.33
N GLN A 196 -12.23 4.41 -4.95
CA GLN A 196 -12.85 3.34 -5.74
C GLN A 196 -14.34 3.35 -5.47
N ARG A 197 -15.07 4.28 -6.08
CA ARG A 197 -16.52 4.47 -5.93
C ARG A 197 -17.19 4.61 -7.29
N LYS A 198 -18.47 4.23 -7.35
CA LYS A 198 -19.31 4.47 -8.55
C LYS A 198 -19.91 5.87 -8.57
N TRP A 199 -20.07 6.50 -7.41
CA TRP A 199 -20.53 7.86 -7.26
C TRP A 199 -19.36 8.77 -6.91
N GLY A 200 -19.19 9.84 -7.64
CA GLY A 200 -18.17 10.87 -7.46
C GLY A 200 -17.72 11.45 -8.78
N LEU A 201 -16.97 12.55 -8.74
CA LEU A 201 -16.35 13.10 -9.93
C LEU A 201 -15.15 12.20 -10.34
N PRO A 202 -14.99 11.87 -11.61
CA PRO A 202 -13.87 11.07 -12.05
C PRO A 202 -12.56 11.86 -11.96
N ILE A 203 -11.47 11.15 -11.76
CA ILE A 203 -10.13 11.72 -11.89
C ILE A 203 -9.81 11.85 -13.39
N PRO A 204 -9.57 13.07 -13.91
CA PRO A 204 -9.48 13.33 -15.35
C PRO A 204 -8.09 12.97 -15.94
N VAL A 205 -7.70 11.71 -15.82
CA VAL A 205 -6.40 11.19 -16.26
C VAL A 205 -6.59 10.08 -17.28
N PHE A 206 -5.81 10.13 -18.36
CA PHE A 206 -5.69 9.04 -19.30
C PHE A 206 -4.39 8.27 -19.09
N TYR A 207 -4.32 7.05 -19.60
CA TYR A 207 -3.12 6.24 -19.64
C TYR A 207 -2.82 5.79 -21.07
N CYS A 208 -1.56 5.83 -21.45
CA CYS A 208 -1.11 5.28 -22.72
C CYS A 208 -0.82 3.79 -22.56
N LYS A 209 -1.43 2.92 -23.35
CA LYS A 209 -1.18 1.47 -23.30
C LYS A 209 0.24 1.09 -23.73
N ASP A 210 0.88 1.89 -24.61
CA ASP A 210 2.20 1.58 -25.14
C ASP A 210 3.31 1.86 -24.13
N CYS A 211 3.24 2.97 -23.39
CA CYS A 211 4.28 3.35 -22.43
C CYS A 211 3.84 3.27 -20.96
N GLY A 212 2.56 2.98 -20.68
CA GLY A 212 2.00 2.87 -19.32
C GLY A 212 1.92 4.19 -18.53
N LYS A 213 2.31 5.31 -19.12
CA LYS A 213 2.39 6.59 -18.41
C LYS A 213 1.04 7.31 -18.34
N PRO A 214 0.75 7.98 -17.20
CA PRO A 214 -0.41 8.83 -17.04
C PRO A 214 -0.29 10.09 -17.90
N ILE A 215 -1.42 10.57 -18.42
CA ILE A 215 -1.55 11.76 -19.26
C ILE A 215 -2.57 12.68 -18.61
N CYS A 216 -2.11 13.86 -18.21
CA CYS A 216 -2.94 14.95 -17.69
C CYS A 216 -2.28 16.25 -18.15
N THR A 217 -2.77 16.83 -19.24
CA THR A 217 -2.26 18.06 -19.86
C THR A 217 -3.34 19.10 -19.95
N ASP A 218 -3.00 20.36 -20.13
CA ASP A 218 -3.97 21.44 -20.29
C ASP A 218 -4.95 21.13 -21.44
N GLU A 219 -4.44 20.56 -22.55
CA GLU A 219 -5.25 20.17 -23.70
C GLU A 219 -6.28 19.09 -23.34
N THR A 220 -5.88 18.06 -22.59
CA THR A 220 -6.81 17.00 -22.17
C THR A 220 -7.82 17.50 -21.13
N ILE A 221 -7.41 18.37 -20.23
CA ILE A 221 -8.30 18.99 -19.24
C ILE A 221 -9.33 19.90 -19.93
N ASP A 222 -8.92 20.69 -20.92
CA ASP A 222 -9.82 21.53 -21.70
C ASP A 222 -10.88 20.71 -22.44
N ALA A 223 -10.47 19.59 -23.05
CA ALA A 223 -11.39 18.68 -23.72
C ALA A 223 -12.41 18.07 -22.75
N ILE A 224 -11.98 17.62 -21.59
CA ILE A 224 -12.83 17.06 -20.54
C ILE A 224 -13.77 18.15 -19.99
N SER A 225 -13.27 19.35 -19.74
CA SER A 225 -14.07 20.48 -19.24
C SER A 225 -15.21 20.82 -20.20
N LYS A 226 -14.93 20.88 -21.51
CA LYS A 226 -15.95 21.10 -22.55
C LYS A 226 -16.98 19.98 -22.58
N LEU A 227 -16.52 18.73 -22.47
CA LEU A 227 -17.40 17.56 -22.43
C LEU A 227 -18.33 17.62 -21.21
N PHE A 228 -17.78 17.91 -20.03
CA PHE A 228 -18.58 17.98 -18.79
C PHE A 228 -19.55 19.15 -18.80
N ALA A 229 -19.20 20.28 -19.39
CA ALA A 229 -20.10 21.41 -19.55
C ALA A 229 -21.30 21.08 -20.49
N ALA A 230 -21.07 20.26 -21.51
CA ALA A 230 -22.08 19.88 -22.48
C ALA A 230 -22.97 18.70 -22.02
N GLU A 231 -22.38 17.67 -21.44
CA GLU A 231 -23.02 16.36 -21.22
C GLU A 231 -23.00 15.92 -19.73
N GLY A 232 -22.33 16.68 -18.86
CA GLY A 232 -22.12 16.32 -17.45
C GLY A 232 -21.01 15.30 -17.25
N SER A 233 -20.59 15.10 -15.99
CA SER A 233 -19.44 14.25 -15.64
C SER A 233 -19.65 12.75 -15.92
N ASN A 234 -20.90 12.30 -16.05
CA ASN A 234 -21.21 10.91 -16.41
C ASN A 234 -20.70 10.53 -17.82
N ALA A 235 -20.50 11.51 -18.70
CA ALA A 235 -19.93 11.29 -20.02
C ALA A 235 -18.54 10.65 -19.96
N TRP A 236 -17.77 10.89 -18.88
CA TRP A 236 -16.49 10.22 -18.66
C TRP A 236 -16.60 8.70 -18.63
N PHE A 237 -17.62 8.17 -17.99
CA PHE A 237 -17.82 6.72 -17.88
C PHE A 237 -18.54 6.11 -19.09
N ALA A 238 -19.30 6.92 -19.84
CA ALA A 238 -20.09 6.48 -20.97
C ALA A 238 -19.32 6.40 -22.29
N LYS A 239 -18.29 7.24 -22.45
CA LYS A 239 -17.51 7.35 -23.71
C LYS A 239 -16.16 6.65 -23.58
N GLU A 240 -15.59 6.22 -24.69
CA GLU A 240 -14.21 5.71 -24.73
C GLU A 240 -13.19 6.84 -24.68
N ALA A 241 -11.92 6.52 -24.36
CA ALA A 241 -10.87 7.54 -24.24
C ALA A 241 -10.67 8.34 -25.53
N GLU A 242 -10.70 7.64 -26.66
CA GLU A 242 -10.51 8.22 -27.98
C GLU A 242 -11.67 9.17 -28.41
N GLU A 243 -12.86 9.00 -27.83
CA GLU A 243 -14.00 9.91 -28.07
C GLU A 243 -13.91 11.21 -27.27
N ILE A 244 -13.10 11.22 -26.21
CA ILE A 244 -12.91 12.38 -25.33
C ILE A 244 -11.68 13.18 -25.72
N LEU A 245 -10.61 12.46 -26.10
CA LEU A 245 -9.35 13.08 -26.48
C LEU A 245 -9.50 13.93 -27.77
N PRO A 246 -8.77 15.04 -27.91
CA PRO A 246 -8.78 15.85 -29.09
C PRO A 246 -8.42 15.06 -30.36
N GLU A 247 -8.99 15.46 -31.53
CA GLU A 247 -8.66 14.85 -32.81
C GLU A 247 -7.15 14.95 -33.09
N GLY A 248 -6.54 13.83 -33.46
CA GLY A 248 -5.10 13.77 -33.74
C GLY A 248 -4.22 13.77 -32.52
N PHE A 249 -4.78 13.62 -31.32
CA PHE A 249 -4.00 13.56 -30.05
C PHE A 249 -2.91 12.48 -30.11
N ALA A 250 -1.74 12.82 -29.61
CA ALA A 250 -0.62 11.91 -29.49
C ALA A 250 -0.08 11.92 -28.06
N CYS A 251 0.30 10.75 -27.56
CA CYS A 251 0.88 10.62 -26.22
C CYS A 251 2.11 11.52 -26.07
N PRO A 252 2.15 12.44 -25.10
CA PRO A 252 3.27 13.36 -24.91
C PRO A 252 4.57 12.65 -24.49
N HIS A 253 4.50 11.39 -24.09
CA HIS A 253 5.64 10.62 -23.61
C HIS A 253 6.28 9.73 -24.69
N CYS A 254 5.49 9.14 -25.59
CA CYS A 254 5.99 8.18 -26.59
C CYS A 254 5.49 8.44 -28.02
N GLY A 255 4.56 9.38 -28.22
CA GLY A 255 4.04 9.72 -29.53
C GLY A 255 2.96 8.77 -30.06
N ALA A 256 2.52 7.77 -29.30
CA ALA A 256 1.42 6.88 -29.68
C ALA A 256 0.13 7.68 -29.95
N LYS A 257 -0.61 7.33 -31.02
CA LYS A 257 -1.82 8.03 -31.47
C LYS A 257 -3.11 7.27 -31.19
N ALA A 258 -3.02 6.12 -30.56
CA ALA A 258 -4.16 5.27 -30.18
C ALA A 258 -3.80 4.41 -28.98
N GLY A 259 -4.79 3.69 -28.44
CA GLY A 259 -4.58 2.80 -27.29
C GLY A 259 -4.50 3.56 -25.98
N PHE A 260 -5.46 4.43 -25.74
CA PHE A 260 -5.61 5.13 -24.47
C PHE A 260 -6.66 4.46 -23.59
N THR A 261 -6.46 4.52 -22.29
CA THR A 261 -7.45 4.15 -21.27
C THR A 261 -7.67 5.32 -20.33
N LYS A 262 -8.76 5.27 -19.58
CA LYS A 262 -9.12 6.31 -18.62
C LYS A 262 -8.93 5.81 -17.21
N GLU A 263 -8.66 6.73 -16.28
CA GLU A 263 -8.77 6.46 -14.86
C GLU A 263 -10.22 6.10 -14.49
N THR A 264 -10.37 5.13 -13.61
CA THR A 264 -11.69 4.66 -13.16
C THR A 264 -12.03 5.12 -11.75
N ASP A 265 -11.02 5.61 -11.01
CA ASP A 265 -11.20 6.15 -9.68
C ASP A 265 -11.92 7.50 -9.71
N THR A 266 -12.61 7.80 -8.61
CA THR A 266 -13.27 9.09 -8.39
C THR A 266 -12.48 9.94 -7.41
N LEU A 267 -12.67 11.25 -7.47
CA LEU A 267 -12.11 12.19 -6.50
C LEU A 267 -12.74 12.00 -5.11
N ASP A 268 -11.95 12.26 -4.08
CA ASP A 268 -12.44 12.38 -2.70
C ASP A 268 -13.50 13.51 -2.61
N GLY A 269 -14.63 13.25 -1.95
CA GLY A 269 -15.69 14.24 -1.77
C GLY A 269 -15.23 15.54 -1.06
N TRP A 270 -14.14 15.50 -0.30
CA TRP A 270 -13.52 16.70 0.25
C TRP A 270 -12.81 17.55 -0.80
N PHE A 271 -12.39 16.95 -1.92
CA PHE A 271 -11.89 17.70 -3.08
C PHE A 271 -12.99 18.53 -3.70
N ASP A 272 -14.17 17.93 -3.92
CA ASP A 272 -15.34 18.62 -4.46
C ASP A 272 -15.77 19.77 -3.53
N SER A 273 -15.86 19.48 -2.22
CA SER A 273 -16.21 20.47 -1.20
C SER A 273 -15.17 21.60 -1.12
N GLY A 274 -13.89 21.28 -1.22
CA GLY A 274 -12.79 22.25 -1.17
C GLY A 274 -12.74 23.19 -2.39
N SER A 275 -13.27 22.76 -3.55
CA SER A 275 -13.29 23.55 -4.77
C SER A 275 -14.51 24.45 -4.92
N THR A 276 -15.51 24.39 -4.03
CA THR A 276 -16.76 25.19 -4.11
C THR A 276 -16.54 26.69 -4.12
N HIS A 277 -15.44 27.20 -3.59
CA HIS A 277 -15.11 28.63 -3.63
C HIS A 277 -14.72 29.14 -5.04
N ALA A 278 -14.38 28.21 -5.96
CA ALA A 278 -14.02 28.50 -7.35
C ALA A 278 -15.16 28.25 -8.35
N ALA A 279 -16.30 27.70 -7.87
CA ALA A 279 -17.44 27.33 -8.69
C ALA A 279 -18.40 28.50 -8.93
#